data_1a2ec0c8f3d89d18e47589d2201a6955
#
_entry.id   1a2ec0c8f3d89d18e47589d2201a6955
#
_cell.length_a   1.000
_cell.length_b   1.000
_cell.length_c   1.000
_cell.angle_alpha   90.00
_cell.angle_beta   90.00
_cell.angle_gamma   90.00
#
_symmetry.space_group_name_H-M   'P 1'
#
loop_
_entity.id
_entity.type
_entity.pdbx_description
1 polymer ?
#
loop_
_entity_poly.entity_id
_entity_poly.type
_entity_poly.pdbx_seq_one_letter_code
_entity_poly.pdbx_strand_id
1 'polypeptide(L)'
;MTQGDYEVLQGRIREELDNVRRLEDELVRGGVLLEDARQAVPSLAASDSMALRSIGSILHDFYSAAENVFKVIARDIDDSLPSHMDWHRSLLTQMSMPLNTRRPRVLRGETVDALDEFRSFRHV
;
A
#
# COMPACT_ATOMS: atom_id res chain seq x y z
N MET A 1 -17.20 -18.71 1.06
CA MET A 1 -17.02 -17.80 -0.10
C MET A 1 -17.47 -18.53 -1.36
N THR A 2 -18.37 -17.92 -2.12
CA THR A 2 -18.81 -18.47 -3.41
C THR A 2 -17.81 -18.09 -4.51
N GLN A 3 -17.98 -18.70 -5.71
CA GLN A 3 -17.17 -18.32 -6.88
C GLN A 3 -17.38 -16.85 -7.24
N GLY A 4 -18.62 -16.36 -7.14
CA GLY A 4 -18.92 -14.95 -7.39
C GLY A 4 -18.25 -14.03 -6.38
N ASP A 5 -18.23 -14.39 -5.10
CA ASP A 5 -17.53 -13.64 -4.07
C ASP A 5 -16.03 -13.54 -4.36
N TYR A 6 -15.44 -14.65 -4.80
CA TYR A 6 -14.03 -14.72 -5.16
C TYR A 6 -13.70 -13.81 -6.35
N GLU A 7 -14.53 -13.83 -7.36
CA GLU A 7 -14.33 -12.98 -8.55
C GLU A 7 -14.46 -11.49 -8.21
N VAL A 8 -15.40 -11.11 -7.35
CA VAL A 8 -15.55 -9.73 -6.87
C VAL A 8 -14.32 -9.31 -6.09
N LEU A 9 -13.85 -10.19 -5.21
CA LEU A 9 -12.64 -9.92 -4.42
C LEU A 9 -11.43 -9.70 -5.33
N GLN A 10 -11.23 -10.59 -6.31
CA GLN A 10 -10.14 -10.43 -7.28
C GLN A 10 -10.26 -9.11 -8.03
N GLY A 11 -11.46 -8.73 -8.44
CA GLY A 11 -11.69 -7.47 -9.15
C GLY A 11 -11.32 -6.27 -8.32
N ARG A 12 -11.68 -6.25 -7.05
CA ARG A 12 -11.35 -5.16 -6.13
C ARG A 12 -9.83 -5.03 -5.91
N ILE A 13 -9.17 -6.15 -5.69
CA ILE A 13 -7.71 -6.16 -5.50
C ILE A 13 -7.02 -5.68 -6.78
N ARG A 14 -7.46 -6.16 -7.93
CA ARG A 14 -6.88 -5.75 -9.22
C ARG A 14 -7.05 -4.26 -9.48
N GLU A 15 -8.21 -3.71 -9.16
CA GLU A 15 -8.47 -2.28 -9.30
C GLU A 15 -7.52 -1.45 -8.44
N GLU A 16 -7.30 -1.84 -7.18
CA GLU A 16 -6.36 -1.13 -6.30
C GLU A 16 -4.91 -1.28 -6.76
N LEU A 17 -4.53 -2.44 -7.28
CA LEU A 17 -3.19 -2.64 -7.84
C LEU A 17 -2.98 -1.77 -9.08
N ASP A 18 -4.01 -1.59 -9.91
CA ASP A 18 -3.93 -0.68 -11.06
C ASP A 18 -3.76 0.77 -10.60
N ASN A 19 -4.42 1.17 -9.52
CA ASN A 19 -4.22 2.48 -8.91
C ASN A 19 -2.78 2.67 -8.43
N VAL A 20 -2.20 1.66 -7.79
CA VAL A 20 -0.81 1.69 -7.33
C VAL A 20 0.14 1.87 -8.52
N ARG A 21 -0.06 1.14 -9.60
CA ARG A 21 0.75 1.26 -10.81
C ARG A 21 0.65 2.65 -11.43
N ARG A 22 -0.53 3.22 -11.47
CA ARG A 22 -0.75 4.57 -11.99
C ARG A 22 0.02 5.60 -11.17
N LEU A 23 -0.03 5.49 -9.84
CA LEU A 23 0.69 6.39 -8.94
C LEU A 23 2.21 6.25 -9.09
N GLU A 24 2.69 5.02 -9.26
CA GLU A 24 4.10 4.75 -9.53
C GLU A 24 4.54 5.41 -10.84
N ASP A 25 3.71 5.30 -11.90
CA ASP A 25 3.98 5.94 -13.18
C ASP A 25 4.02 7.47 -13.07
N GLU A 26 3.16 8.05 -12.23
CA GLU A 26 3.19 9.48 -11.95
C GLU A 26 4.52 9.90 -11.30
N LEU A 27 5.03 9.10 -10.36
CA LEU A 27 6.31 9.36 -9.73
C LEU A 27 7.47 9.27 -10.73
N VAL A 28 7.43 8.31 -11.63
CA VAL A 28 8.44 8.17 -12.69
C VAL A 28 8.40 9.37 -13.64
N ARG A 29 7.23 9.77 -14.11
CA ARG A 29 7.06 10.93 -14.99
C ARG A 29 7.46 12.24 -14.33
N GLY A 30 7.25 12.34 -13.02
CA GLY A 30 7.67 13.50 -12.24
C GLY A 30 9.15 13.54 -11.92
N GLY A 31 9.92 12.54 -12.33
CA GLY A 31 11.36 12.47 -12.08
C GLY A 31 11.74 12.10 -10.66
N VAL A 32 10.80 11.57 -9.87
CA VAL A 32 11.04 11.18 -8.47
C VAL A 32 11.63 9.78 -8.38
N LEU A 33 11.21 8.88 -9.27
CA LEU A 33 11.70 7.51 -9.34
C LEU A 33 12.39 7.27 -10.68
N LEU A 34 13.43 6.44 -10.67
CA LEU A 34 14.05 5.94 -11.89
C LEU A 34 13.21 4.75 -12.39
N GLU A 35 12.90 4.77 -13.67
CA GLU A 35 12.05 3.76 -14.29
C GLU A 35 12.59 2.34 -14.12
N ASP A 36 13.89 2.15 -14.36
CA ASP A 36 14.53 0.83 -14.39
C ASP A 36 14.70 0.23 -13.00
N ALA A 37 15.02 1.04 -12.00
CA ALA A 37 15.38 0.58 -10.68
C ALA A 37 14.35 0.91 -9.60
N ARG A 38 13.35 1.71 -9.94
CA ARG A 38 12.35 2.21 -8.98
C ARG A 38 13.01 2.85 -7.75
N GLN A 39 14.13 3.52 -7.98
CA GLN A 39 14.88 4.22 -6.93
C GLN A 39 14.56 5.70 -6.95
N ALA A 40 14.54 6.32 -5.78
CA ALA A 40 14.32 7.75 -5.66
C ALA A 40 15.47 8.55 -6.28
N VAL A 41 15.12 9.66 -6.94
CA VAL A 41 16.09 10.61 -7.46
C VAL A 41 16.24 11.74 -6.43
N PRO A 42 17.35 11.78 -5.67
CA PRO A 42 17.39 12.59 -4.45
C PRO A 42 17.46 14.09 -4.67
N SER A 43 17.83 14.57 -5.85
CA SER A 43 18.14 15.99 -6.05
C SER A 43 16.98 16.83 -6.58
N LEU A 44 15.93 16.23 -7.12
CA LEU A 44 14.88 16.98 -7.83
C LEU A 44 13.81 17.56 -6.89
N ALA A 45 13.52 16.88 -5.79
CA ALA A 45 12.43 17.27 -4.90
C ALA A 45 12.85 18.29 -3.85
N ALA A 46 14.16 18.43 -3.55
CA ALA A 46 14.64 19.23 -2.43
C ALA A 46 14.55 20.74 -2.67
N SER A 47 14.43 21.20 -3.92
CA SER A 47 14.48 22.61 -4.29
C SER A 47 13.13 23.24 -4.60
N ASP A 48 12.04 22.48 -4.64
CA ASP A 48 10.73 22.97 -5.04
C ASP A 48 9.64 22.50 -4.07
N SER A 49 9.03 23.45 -3.36
CA SER A 49 7.98 23.13 -2.37
C SER A 49 6.71 22.61 -3.02
N MET A 50 6.39 23.04 -4.23
CA MET A 50 5.24 22.50 -4.96
C MET A 50 5.46 21.05 -5.36
N ALA A 51 6.67 20.72 -5.83
CA ALA A 51 7.05 19.35 -6.15
C ALA A 51 6.98 18.47 -4.92
N LEU A 52 7.48 18.93 -3.76
CA LEU A 52 7.42 18.19 -2.50
C LEU A 52 5.99 17.89 -2.07
N ARG A 53 5.08 18.87 -2.21
CA ARG A 53 3.66 18.65 -1.90
C ARG A 53 3.01 17.65 -2.84
N SER A 54 3.32 17.72 -4.12
CA SER A 54 2.80 16.77 -5.12
C SER A 54 3.28 15.36 -4.82
N ILE A 55 4.56 15.20 -4.51
CA ILE A 55 5.13 13.91 -4.13
C ILE A 55 4.46 13.37 -2.86
N GLY A 56 4.29 14.21 -1.84
CA GLY A 56 3.63 13.83 -0.61
C GLY A 56 2.19 13.35 -0.84
N SER A 57 1.46 14.04 -1.71
CA SER A 57 0.10 13.66 -2.09
C SER A 57 0.07 12.30 -2.80
N ILE A 58 0.97 12.09 -3.75
CA ILE A 58 1.06 10.82 -4.49
C ILE A 58 1.42 9.67 -3.55
N LEU A 59 2.37 9.89 -2.65
CA LEU A 59 2.77 8.87 -1.67
C LEU A 59 1.63 8.55 -0.69
N HIS A 60 0.86 9.57 -0.29
CA HIS A 60 -0.32 9.36 0.54
C HIS A 60 -1.35 8.49 -0.18
N ASP A 61 -1.62 8.78 -1.44
CA ASP A 61 -2.56 8.00 -2.26
C ASP A 61 -2.05 6.57 -2.45
N PHE A 62 -0.74 6.41 -2.67
CA PHE A 62 -0.12 5.10 -2.76
C PHE A 62 -0.34 4.26 -1.50
N TYR A 63 -0.07 4.84 -0.33
CA TYR A 63 -0.27 4.14 0.95
C TYR A 63 -1.75 3.79 1.15
N SER A 64 -2.65 4.71 0.84
CA SER A 64 -4.09 4.49 0.98
C SER A 64 -4.58 3.36 0.07
N ALA A 65 -4.08 3.29 -1.16
CA ALA A 65 -4.42 2.20 -2.09
C ALA A 65 -3.91 0.86 -1.57
N ALA A 66 -2.68 0.80 -1.08
CA ALA A 66 -2.12 -0.42 -0.49
C ALA A 66 -2.94 -0.86 0.73
N GLU A 67 -3.27 0.07 1.61
CA GLU A 67 -4.06 -0.21 2.80
C GLU A 67 -5.46 -0.73 2.45
N ASN A 68 -6.06 -0.22 1.39
CA ASN A 68 -7.35 -0.70 0.91
C ASN A 68 -7.28 -2.17 0.49
N VAL A 69 -6.20 -2.58 -0.17
CA VAL A 69 -5.98 -4.00 -0.50
C VAL A 69 -5.93 -4.84 0.78
N PHE A 70 -5.18 -4.39 1.78
CA PHE A 70 -5.05 -5.13 3.04
C PHE A 70 -6.37 -5.23 3.79
N LYS A 71 -7.16 -4.15 3.79
CA LYS A 71 -8.50 -4.14 4.41
C LYS A 71 -9.43 -5.14 3.72
N VAL A 72 -9.40 -5.21 2.40
CA VAL A 72 -10.23 -6.15 1.64
C VAL A 72 -9.84 -7.59 2.00
N ILE A 73 -8.55 -7.89 2.06
CA ILE A 73 -8.05 -9.21 2.45
C ILE A 73 -8.48 -9.55 3.88
N ALA A 74 -8.27 -8.63 4.82
CA ALA A 74 -8.61 -8.85 6.22
C ALA A 74 -10.11 -9.08 6.41
N ARG A 75 -10.93 -8.29 5.75
CA ARG A 75 -12.39 -8.39 5.87
C ARG A 75 -12.94 -9.61 5.15
N ASP A 76 -12.56 -9.82 3.89
CA ASP A 76 -13.23 -10.77 3.02
C ASP A 76 -12.59 -12.17 3.05
N ILE A 77 -11.29 -12.27 3.30
CA ILE A 77 -10.59 -13.56 3.38
C ILE A 77 -10.41 -13.98 4.84
N ASP A 78 -9.85 -13.07 5.65
CA ASP A 78 -9.50 -13.39 7.04
C ASP A 78 -10.71 -13.37 7.97
N ASP A 79 -11.77 -12.68 7.57
CA ASP A 79 -12.95 -12.45 8.42
C ASP A 79 -12.56 -11.80 9.75
N SER A 80 -11.55 -10.92 9.71
CA SER A 80 -11.02 -10.25 10.89
C SER A 80 -10.39 -8.93 10.49
N LEU A 81 -11.14 -7.84 10.62
CA LEU A 81 -10.67 -6.49 10.32
C LEU A 81 -10.36 -5.74 11.61
N PRO A 82 -9.10 -5.35 11.87
CA PRO A 82 -8.76 -4.57 13.04
C PRO A 82 -9.52 -3.24 13.08
N SER A 83 -9.98 -2.82 14.27
CA SER A 83 -10.80 -1.61 14.41
C SER A 83 -10.46 -0.75 15.63
N HIS A 84 -9.42 -1.08 16.38
CA HIS A 84 -8.98 -0.29 17.53
C HIS A 84 -8.02 0.84 17.12
N MET A 85 -7.51 1.60 18.08
CA MET A 85 -6.68 2.78 17.80
C MET A 85 -5.43 2.48 16.98
N ASP A 86 -4.82 1.31 17.17
CA ASP A 86 -3.62 0.86 16.44
C ASP A 86 -3.96 -0.01 15.25
N TRP A 87 -5.13 0.15 14.65
CA TRP A 87 -5.59 -0.75 13.59
C TRP A 87 -4.67 -0.78 12.37
N HIS A 88 -4.02 0.34 12.03
CA HIS A 88 -3.08 0.39 10.91
C HIS A 88 -1.93 -0.59 11.10
N ARG A 89 -1.30 -0.55 12.28
CA ARG A 89 -0.18 -1.44 12.60
C ARG A 89 -0.64 -2.88 12.71
N SER A 90 -1.79 -3.11 13.34
CA SER A 90 -2.37 -4.44 13.45
C SER A 90 -2.68 -5.03 12.09
N LEU A 91 -3.17 -4.22 11.15
CA LEU A 91 -3.46 -4.64 9.79
C LEU A 91 -2.17 -5.07 9.07
N LEU A 92 -1.12 -4.27 9.15
CA LEU A 92 0.18 -4.61 8.55
C LEU A 92 0.75 -5.90 9.15
N THR A 93 0.68 -6.04 10.46
CA THR A 93 1.15 -7.26 11.15
C THR A 93 0.34 -8.47 10.72
N GLN A 94 -0.99 -8.31 10.60
CA GLN A 94 -1.87 -9.38 10.13
C GLN A 94 -1.49 -9.85 8.72
N MET A 95 -1.16 -8.92 7.83
CA MET A 95 -0.73 -9.25 6.48
C MET A 95 0.61 -9.98 6.44
N SER A 96 1.43 -9.84 7.47
CA SER A 96 2.72 -10.54 7.57
C SER A 96 2.58 -11.98 8.06
N MET A 97 1.41 -12.37 8.51
CA MET A 97 1.17 -13.72 9.06
C MET A 97 0.51 -14.61 8.01
N PRO A 98 1.00 -15.85 7.83
CA PRO A 98 0.27 -16.83 7.04
C PRO A 98 -0.94 -17.33 7.86
N LEU A 99 -2.08 -17.45 7.22
CA LEU A 99 -3.27 -18.06 7.82
C LEU A 99 -3.46 -19.46 7.21
N ASN A 100 -3.12 -20.46 7.97
CA ASN A 100 -2.88 -21.85 7.49
C ASN A 100 -3.93 -22.40 6.53
N THR A 101 -5.21 -22.12 6.75
CA THR A 101 -6.30 -22.67 5.95
C THR A 101 -6.89 -21.67 4.97
N ARG A 102 -6.47 -20.42 5.00
CA ARG A 102 -7.11 -19.35 4.22
C ARG A 102 -6.21 -18.76 3.16
N ARG A 103 -4.96 -18.43 3.52
CA ARG A 103 -4.05 -17.76 2.61
C ARG A 103 -2.60 -17.80 3.08
N PRO A 104 -1.63 -17.62 2.16
CA PRO A 104 -0.23 -17.43 2.53
C PRO A 104 0.00 -16.02 3.10
N ARG A 105 1.22 -15.75 3.52
CA ARG A 105 1.67 -14.43 3.91
C ARG A 105 1.53 -13.46 2.73
N VAL A 106 1.00 -12.27 3.00
CA VAL A 106 0.86 -11.21 1.98
C VAL A 106 2.10 -10.31 1.95
N LEU A 107 2.64 -9.95 3.11
CA LEU A 107 3.78 -9.05 3.25
C LEU A 107 4.92 -9.73 3.98
N ARG A 108 6.15 -9.41 3.58
CA ARG A 108 7.34 -9.79 4.34
C ARG A 108 7.51 -8.81 5.51
N GLY A 109 8.22 -9.25 6.56
CA GLY A 109 8.47 -8.42 7.74
C GLY A 109 9.16 -7.09 7.41
N GLU A 110 10.12 -7.12 6.49
CA GLU A 110 10.81 -5.91 6.01
C GLU A 110 9.84 -4.92 5.35
N THR A 111 8.87 -5.41 4.60
CA THR A 111 7.86 -4.58 3.97
C THR A 111 6.91 -3.98 5.00
N VAL A 112 6.54 -4.75 6.03
CA VAL A 112 5.74 -4.26 7.16
C VAL A 112 6.45 -3.09 7.83
N ASP A 113 7.74 -3.25 8.13
CA ASP A 113 8.54 -2.21 8.78
C ASP A 113 8.63 -0.95 7.92
N ALA A 114 8.84 -1.12 6.62
CA ALA A 114 8.92 0.00 5.68
C ALA A 114 7.58 0.75 5.58
N LEU A 115 6.47 0.04 5.51
CA LEU A 115 5.13 0.65 5.43
C LEU A 115 4.76 1.33 6.75
N ASP A 116 5.11 0.74 7.88
CA ASP A 116 4.85 1.34 9.18
C ASP A 116 5.65 2.63 9.37
N GLU A 117 6.90 2.63 8.97
CA GLU A 117 7.73 3.83 8.96
C GLU A 117 7.15 4.90 8.05
N PHE A 118 6.74 4.53 6.85
CA PHE A 118 6.09 5.43 5.90
C PHE A 118 4.82 6.04 6.49
N ARG A 119 3.99 5.23 7.14
CA ARG A 119 2.79 5.69 7.83
C ARG A 119 3.10 6.74 8.89
N SER A 120 4.18 6.56 9.61
CA SER A 120 4.61 7.51 10.65
C SER A 120 4.92 8.89 10.07
N PHE A 121 5.54 8.96 8.90
CA PHE A 121 5.82 10.22 8.21
C PHE A 121 4.55 10.95 7.78
N ARG A 122 3.50 10.21 7.49
CA ARG A 122 2.24 10.79 7.00
C ARG A 122 1.56 11.68 8.03
N HIS A 123 1.83 11.47 9.31
CA HIS A 123 1.22 12.20 10.42
C HIS A 123 2.08 13.35 10.96
N VAL A 124 3.21 13.62 10.34
CA VAL A 124 4.11 14.72 10.75
C VAL A 124 3.77 16.04 10.07
#